data_e251cbaea30c8cde3527064a0e444057
#
_entry.id   e251cbaea30c8cde3527064a0e444057
#
_cell.length_a   1.000
_cell.length_b   1.000
_cell.length_c   1.000
_cell.angle_alpha   90.00
_cell.angle_beta   90.00
_cell.angle_gamma   90.00
#
_symmetry.space_group_name_H-M   'P 1'
#
loop_
_entity.id
_entity.type
_entity.pdbx_description
1 polymer ?
#
loop_
_entity_poly.entity_id
_entity_poly.type
_entity_poly.pdbx_seq_one_letter_code
_entity_poly.pdbx_strand_id
1 'polypeptide(L)'
;HVDSRSRRKQTDVYFYNTGSRASRNLTNTMKNVFQRKYAHHQPGRGFRGTVSKRDLFVLRNTTPVAAFIELGNIQNKYDQQRIVLSNNRQALANWISETFVIDYKNYKKK
;
A
#
# COMPACT_ATOMS: atom_id res chain seq x y z
N HIS A 1 6.30 -3.01 -5.25
CA HIS A 1 7.44 -2.18 -5.69
C HIS A 1 7.99 -1.34 -4.56
N VAL A 2 9.21 -0.86 -4.75
CA VAL A 2 9.90 0.06 -3.84
C VAL A 2 10.29 1.29 -4.64
N ASP A 3 9.97 2.49 -4.12
CA ASP A 3 10.26 3.75 -4.79
C ASP A 3 11.68 4.22 -4.49
N SER A 4 12.19 5.15 -5.30
CA SER A 4 13.47 5.80 -5.07
C SER A 4 13.31 7.30 -5.26
N ARG A 5 13.48 8.04 -4.18
CA ARG A 5 13.33 9.50 -4.13
C ARG A 5 14.45 10.12 -3.32
N SER A 6 14.36 11.42 -3.03
CA SER A 6 15.32 12.09 -2.15
C SER A 6 15.43 11.37 -0.80
N ARG A 7 16.65 11.24 -0.27
CA ARG A 7 16.94 10.58 1.02
C ARG A 7 16.15 11.19 2.18
N ARG A 8 15.81 12.47 2.11
CA ARG A 8 15.11 13.18 3.18
C ARG A 8 13.61 12.94 3.16
N LYS A 9 13.09 12.33 2.09
CA LYS A 9 11.66 12.15 1.92
C LYS A 9 11.20 10.79 2.42
N GLN A 10 10.57 10.75 3.57
CA GLN A 10 9.79 9.61 4.03
C GLN A 10 8.48 9.61 3.25
N THR A 11 8.21 8.55 2.50
CA THR A 11 7.02 8.49 1.65
C THR A 11 5.91 7.61 2.22
N ASP A 12 6.25 6.74 3.17
CA ASP A 12 5.36 5.66 3.59
C ASP A 12 4.92 4.83 2.39
N VAL A 13 3.63 4.79 2.07
CA VAL A 13 3.14 3.93 1.00
C VAL A 13 2.31 4.73 0.00
N TYR A 14 2.56 4.52 -1.28
CA TYR A 14 1.70 4.97 -2.35
C TYR A 14 0.88 3.79 -2.88
N PHE A 15 -0.43 3.99 -2.97
CA PHE A 15 -1.38 3.01 -3.49
C PHE A 15 -1.97 3.56 -4.79
N TYR A 16 -1.61 2.95 -5.91
CA TYR A 16 -2.07 3.41 -7.23
C TYR A 16 -3.15 2.47 -7.77
N ASN A 17 -4.22 3.05 -8.31
CA ASN A 17 -5.32 2.30 -8.89
C ASN A 17 -5.53 2.65 -10.37
N THR A 18 -6.37 1.87 -11.03
CA THR A 18 -6.66 2.03 -12.47
C THR A 18 -7.69 3.13 -12.73
N GLY A 19 -8.34 3.63 -11.67
CA GLY A 19 -9.50 4.51 -11.80
C GLY A 19 -10.83 3.77 -11.88
N SER A 20 -10.85 2.45 -12.06
CA SER A 20 -12.08 1.66 -11.96
C SER A 20 -12.59 1.67 -10.52
N ARG A 21 -13.90 1.50 -10.36
CA ARG A 21 -14.53 1.46 -9.02
C ARG A 21 -13.92 0.36 -8.15
N ALA A 22 -13.76 -0.84 -8.71
CA ALA A 22 -13.21 -1.98 -7.99
C ALA A 22 -11.76 -1.75 -7.57
N SER A 23 -10.94 -1.19 -8.45
CA SER A 23 -9.55 -0.88 -8.15
C SER A 23 -9.42 0.21 -7.08
N ARG A 24 -10.25 1.26 -7.16
CA ARG A 24 -10.30 2.29 -6.12
C ARG A 24 -10.70 1.71 -4.76
N ASN A 25 -11.70 0.84 -4.74
CA ASN A 25 -12.15 0.19 -3.50
C ASN A 25 -11.02 -0.64 -2.89
N LEU A 26 -10.31 -1.41 -3.71
CA LEU A 26 -9.16 -2.21 -3.25
C LEU A 26 -8.08 -1.33 -2.62
N THR A 27 -7.66 -0.26 -3.31
CA THR A 27 -6.61 0.63 -2.80
C THR A 27 -7.04 1.40 -1.56
N ASN A 28 -8.29 1.82 -1.47
CA ASN A 28 -8.81 2.50 -0.28
C ASN A 28 -8.86 1.54 0.92
N THR A 29 -9.30 0.31 0.71
CA THR A 29 -9.29 -0.72 1.75
C THR A 29 -7.87 -0.98 2.25
N MET A 30 -6.92 -1.09 1.35
CA MET A 30 -5.52 -1.32 1.68
C MET A 30 -4.94 -0.15 2.50
N LYS A 31 -5.20 1.08 2.09
CA LYS A 31 -4.79 2.26 2.87
C LYS A 31 -5.35 2.21 4.28
N ASN A 32 -6.63 1.87 4.44
CA ASN A 32 -7.27 1.82 5.75
C ASN A 32 -6.65 0.73 6.64
N VAL A 33 -6.35 -0.44 6.08
CA VAL A 33 -5.66 -1.51 6.81
C VAL A 33 -4.30 -1.03 7.27
N PHE A 34 -3.49 -0.50 6.36
CA PHE A 34 -2.15 -0.02 6.67
C PHE A 34 -2.18 1.09 7.73
N GLN A 35 -3.09 2.04 7.60
CA GLN A 35 -3.22 3.14 8.56
C GLN A 35 -3.51 2.64 9.97
N ARG A 36 -4.42 1.68 10.13
CA ARG A 36 -4.72 1.08 11.42
C ARG A 36 -3.54 0.31 12.00
N LYS A 37 -2.83 -0.43 11.15
CA LYS A 37 -1.67 -1.22 11.58
C LYS A 37 -0.52 -0.32 12.01
N TYR A 38 -0.23 0.73 11.26
CA TYR A 38 0.80 1.70 11.66
C TYR A 38 0.42 2.41 12.96
N ALA A 39 -0.82 2.81 13.13
CA ALA A 39 -1.29 3.46 14.35
C ALA A 39 -1.15 2.54 15.57
N HIS A 40 -1.42 1.24 15.40
CA HIS A 40 -1.31 0.25 16.47
C HIS A 40 0.14 -0.08 16.83
N HIS A 41 0.97 -0.36 15.82
CA HIS A 41 2.34 -0.83 16.04
C HIS A 41 3.36 0.30 16.23
N GLN A 42 3.07 1.49 15.70
CA GLN A 42 3.98 2.64 15.76
C GLN A 42 3.23 3.96 15.97
N PRO A 43 2.56 4.12 17.11
CA PRO A 43 1.64 5.26 17.32
C PRO A 43 2.30 6.63 17.20
N GLY A 44 3.59 6.76 17.49
CA GLY A 44 4.29 8.06 17.41
C GLY A 44 4.84 8.40 16.04
N ARG A 45 4.81 7.45 15.08
CA ARG A 45 5.45 7.64 13.77
C ARG A 45 4.60 8.46 12.80
N GLY A 46 3.30 8.29 12.85
CA GLY A 46 2.40 8.79 11.81
C GLY A 46 2.48 7.96 10.54
N PHE A 47 1.41 7.94 9.77
CA PHE A 47 1.33 7.24 8.50
C PHE A 47 0.66 8.11 7.46
N ARG A 48 1.32 8.29 6.32
CA ARG A 48 0.83 9.08 5.20
C ARG A 48 0.65 8.20 3.96
N GLY A 49 -0.42 7.40 3.96
CA GLY A 49 -0.77 6.63 2.77
C GLY A 49 -1.43 7.54 1.73
N THR A 50 -0.99 7.43 0.48
CA THR A 50 -1.56 8.20 -0.62
C THR A 50 -2.24 7.25 -1.59
N VAL A 51 -3.54 7.46 -1.84
CA VAL A 51 -4.30 6.72 -2.85
C VAL A 51 -4.55 7.64 -4.04
N SER A 52 -4.18 7.19 -5.24
CA SER A 52 -4.42 7.98 -6.45
C SER A 52 -4.56 7.07 -7.67
N LYS A 53 -5.24 7.59 -8.69
CA LYS A 53 -5.25 6.96 -10.00
C LYS A 53 -3.90 7.23 -10.67
N ARG A 54 -3.37 6.22 -11.36
CA ARG A 54 -2.16 6.40 -12.15
C ARG A 54 -2.22 5.54 -13.41
N ASP A 55 -1.83 6.16 -14.54
CA ASP A 55 -1.77 5.49 -15.83
C ASP A 55 -0.42 4.78 -15.98
N LEU A 56 -0.32 3.60 -15.39
CA LEU A 56 0.86 2.74 -15.50
C LEU A 56 0.58 1.61 -16.48
N PHE A 57 1.60 1.26 -17.27
CA PHE A 57 1.49 0.19 -18.27
C PHE A 57 0.94 -1.09 -17.66
N VAL A 58 1.47 -1.53 -16.50
CA VAL A 58 1.05 -2.75 -15.83
C VAL A 58 -0.43 -2.69 -15.41
N LEU A 59 -0.92 -1.51 -14.99
CA LEU A 59 -2.32 -1.34 -14.60
C LEU A 59 -3.25 -1.31 -15.81
N ARG A 60 -2.82 -0.69 -16.93
CA ARG A 60 -3.63 -0.62 -18.15
C ARG A 60 -3.82 -1.98 -18.81
N ASN A 61 -2.84 -2.86 -18.70
CA ASN A 61 -2.76 -4.11 -19.45
C ASN A 61 -3.09 -5.33 -18.60
N THR A 62 -3.78 -5.14 -17.48
CA THR A 62 -4.21 -6.20 -16.58
C THR A 62 -5.72 -6.32 -16.61
N THR A 63 -6.23 -7.54 -16.85
CA THR A 63 -7.66 -7.83 -16.85
C THR A 63 -8.25 -7.90 -15.45
N PRO A 64 -7.62 -8.60 -14.48
CA PRO A 64 -8.14 -8.61 -13.11
C PRO A 64 -8.11 -7.25 -12.44
N VAL A 65 -8.89 -7.10 -11.38
CA VAL A 65 -8.81 -5.92 -10.50
C VAL A 65 -7.39 -5.82 -9.95
N ALA A 66 -6.79 -4.65 -10.10
CA ALA A 66 -5.37 -4.47 -9.78
C ALA A 66 -5.11 -3.24 -8.92
N ALA A 67 -4.05 -3.33 -8.12
CA ALA A 67 -3.45 -2.21 -7.42
C ALA A 67 -1.94 -2.26 -7.60
N PHE A 68 -1.33 -1.09 -7.71
CA PHE A 68 0.14 -0.97 -7.75
C PHE A 68 0.59 -0.26 -6.47
N ILE A 69 1.52 -0.86 -5.74
CA ILE A 69 1.91 -0.37 -4.42
C ILE A 69 3.39 -0.05 -4.43
N GLU A 70 3.72 1.17 -3.99
CA GLU A 70 5.09 1.57 -3.65
C GLU A 70 5.22 1.55 -2.13
N LEU A 71 5.96 0.59 -1.60
CA LEU A 71 6.01 0.29 -0.16
C LEU A 71 6.88 1.25 0.66
N GLY A 72 7.58 2.15 0.01
CA GLY A 72 8.42 3.12 0.66
C GLY A 72 9.53 3.62 -0.25
N ASN A 73 10.25 4.63 0.22
CA ASN A 73 11.42 5.18 -0.48
C ASN A 73 12.68 4.48 0.02
N ILE A 74 13.31 3.68 -0.84
CA ILE A 74 14.51 2.90 -0.47
C ILE A 74 15.69 3.80 -0.07
N GLN A 75 15.69 5.07 -0.47
CA GLN A 75 16.72 6.03 -0.10
C GLN A 75 16.55 6.60 1.30
N ASN A 76 15.35 6.49 1.89
CA ASN A 76 15.05 7.07 3.20
C ASN A 76 15.27 6.04 4.30
N LYS A 77 16.01 6.42 5.35
CA LYS A 77 16.39 5.50 6.42
C LYS A 77 15.19 4.92 7.20
N TYR A 78 14.12 5.68 7.34
CA TYR A 78 12.92 5.21 8.05
C TYR A 78 12.12 4.23 7.18
N ASP A 79 11.99 4.54 5.90
CA ASP A 79 11.32 3.63 4.95
C ASP A 79 12.13 2.35 4.73
N GLN A 80 13.47 2.45 4.70
CA GLN A 80 14.36 1.29 4.57
C GLN A 80 14.06 0.22 5.60
N GLN A 81 13.83 0.59 6.85
CA GLN A 81 13.58 -0.37 7.93
C GLN A 81 12.35 -1.23 7.66
N ARG A 82 11.34 -0.70 6.96
CA ARG A 82 10.13 -1.44 6.59
C ARG A 82 10.42 -2.51 5.56
N ILE A 83 11.37 -2.26 4.69
CA ILE A 83 11.66 -3.05 3.50
C ILE A 83 12.79 -4.04 3.76
N VAL A 84 13.82 -3.62 4.49
CA VAL A 84 15.06 -4.40 4.68
C VAL A 84 14.94 -5.41 5.81
N LEU A 85 14.26 -5.07 6.91
CA LEU A 85 14.12 -5.98 8.05
C LEU A 85 13.05 -7.03 7.75
N SER A 86 13.41 -8.33 7.90
CA SER A 86 12.52 -9.43 7.52
C SER A 86 11.19 -9.44 8.27
N ASN A 87 11.20 -9.13 9.56
CA ASN A 87 9.98 -9.06 10.37
C ASN A 87 9.03 -7.96 9.86
N ASN A 88 9.59 -6.81 9.45
CA ASN A 88 8.80 -5.71 8.92
C ASN A 88 8.24 -6.06 7.54
N ARG A 89 9.03 -6.72 6.67
CA ARG A 89 8.51 -7.21 5.40
C ARG A 89 7.36 -8.20 5.58
N GLN A 90 7.50 -9.11 6.55
CA GLN A 90 6.45 -10.07 6.85
C GLN A 90 5.18 -9.36 7.33
N ALA A 91 5.32 -8.33 8.15
CA ALA A 91 4.18 -7.53 8.59
C ALA A 91 3.47 -6.88 7.39
N LEU A 92 4.21 -6.28 6.48
CA LEU A 92 3.64 -5.67 5.27
C LEU A 92 2.90 -6.71 4.42
N ALA A 93 3.49 -7.88 4.24
CA ALA A 93 2.85 -8.97 3.50
C ALA A 93 1.55 -9.43 4.17
N ASN A 94 1.53 -9.53 5.49
CA ASN A 94 0.34 -9.90 6.25
C ASN A 94 -0.77 -8.85 6.09
N TRP A 95 -0.42 -7.57 6.06
CA TRP A 95 -1.39 -6.49 5.90
C TRP A 95 -2.00 -6.47 4.49
N ILE A 96 -1.18 -6.76 3.48
CA ILE A 96 -1.66 -6.91 2.10
C ILE A 96 -2.65 -8.08 2.02
N SER A 97 -2.30 -9.22 2.62
CA SER A 97 -3.14 -10.40 2.66
C SER A 97 -4.48 -10.13 3.37
N GLU A 98 -4.44 -9.45 4.50
CA GLU A 98 -5.64 -9.03 5.24
C GLU A 98 -6.53 -8.13 4.40
N THR A 99 -5.94 -7.23 3.63
CA THR A 99 -6.67 -6.35 2.72
C THR A 99 -7.49 -7.16 1.71
N PHE A 100 -6.91 -8.18 1.10
CA PHE A 100 -7.62 -9.02 0.13
C PHE A 100 -8.81 -9.74 0.75
N VAL A 101 -8.66 -10.22 1.98
CA VAL A 101 -9.77 -10.87 2.70
C VAL A 101 -10.92 -9.89 2.94
N ILE A 102 -10.61 -8.69 3.39
CA ILE A 102 -11.62 -7.65 3.65
C ILE A 102 -12.29 -7.23 2.34
N ASP A 103 -11.52 -6.97 1.30
CA ASP A 103 -12.04 -6.55 -0.01
C ASP A 103 -12.96 -7.62 -0.61
N TYR A 104 -12.58 -8.88 -0.52
CA TYR A 104 -13.41 -10.01 -0.97
C TYR A 104 -14.73 -10.10 -0.21
N LYS A 105 -14.69 -9.94 1.12
CA LYS A 105 -15.91 -9.94 1.94
C LYS A 105 -16.83 -8.78 1.57
N ASN A 106 -16.28 -7.60 1.34
CA ASN A 106 -17.05 -6.44 0.92
C ASN A 106 -17.68 -6.64 -0.45
N TYR A 107 -16.95 -7.26 -1.37
CA TYR A 107 -17.46 -7.60 -2.71
C TYR A 107 -18.67 -8.54 -2.62
N LYS A 108 -18.60 -9.55 -1.75
CA LYS A 108 -19.67 -10.53 -1.58
C LYS A 108 -20.96 -9.94 -0.99
N LYS A 109 -20.87 -8.80 -0.29
CA LYS A 109 -22.05 -8.16 0.32
C LYS A 109 -22.86 -7.32 -0.68
N LYS A 110 -22.36 -7.14 -1.88
CA LYS A 110 -23.04 -6.31 -2.89
C LYS A 110 -24.08 -7.11 -3.69
#